data_36613d38ce1e84e5098122af421c494c
#
_entry.id   36613d38ce1e84e5098122af421c494c
#
_cell.length_a   1.000
_cell.length_b   1.000
_cell.length_c   1.000
_cell.angle_alpha   90.00
_cell.angle_beta   90.00
_cell.angle_gamma   90.00
#
_symmetry.space_group_name_H-M   'P 1'
#
loop_
_entity.id
_entity.type
_entity.pdbx_description
1 polymer ?
#
loop_
_entity_poly.entity_id
_entity_poly.type
_entity_poly.pdbx_seq_one_letter_code
_entity_poly.pdbx_strand_id
1 'polypeptide(L)'
;PARSYYIKVDGREIIGFSPETVVEVDREKNVYTFPLAGTRALCKNLEERKRLKKELLTDTKEIAEHAISVKLAFEELENCCEKDSVEIIKFMDVIERGTVQHLASRLKGRLKENLNEWDALTSLFPAVTATGIPKKESIEAISRMEENDRELYSGGVFKLNNFGELDVALVLRSAFQNNKESWLRVGAGIVSMSNPERELEETKEKISSVLNQIIY
;
A
#
# COMPACT_ATOMS: atom_id res chain seq x y z
N PRO A 1 -13.94 -5.81 -3.85
CA PRO A 1 -12.72 -5.02 -4.05
C PRO A 1 -11.94 -5.53 -5.26
N ALA A 2 -11.31 -4.63 -6.00
CA ALA A 2 -10.67 -4.99 -7.28
C ALA A 2 -9.50 -5.99 -7.12
N ARG A 3 -8.83 -5.99 -5.94
CA ARG A 3 -7.68 -6.86 -5.65
C ARG A 3 -7.95 -7.73 -4.43
N SER A 4 -8.97 -8.58 -4.55
CA SER A 4 -9.24 -9.64 -3.57
C SER A 4 -8.53 -10.93 -3.99
N TYR A 5 -8.01 -11.66 -3.03
CA TYR A 5 -7.29 -12.90 -3.27
C TYR A 5 -7.53 -13.92 -2.15
N TYR A 6 -7.45 -15.18 -2.53
CA TYR A 6 -7.35 -16.31 -1.64
C TYR A 6 -6.26 -17.24 -2.15
N ILE A 7 -5.31 -17.55 -1.30
CA ILE A 7 -4.17 -18.43 -1.62
C ILE A 7 -4.10 -19.52 -0.54
N LYS A 8 -3.97 -20.77 -0.98
CA LYS A 8 -3.77 -21.92 -0.12
C LYS A 8 -2.59 -22.75 -0.64
N VAL A 9 -1.51 -22.80 0.13
CA VAL A 9 -0.28 -23.53 -0.22
C VAL A 9 0.33 -24.12 1.05
N ASP A 10 0.67 -25.40 1.01
CA ASP A 10 1.40 -26.12 2.06
C ASP A 10 0.83 -25.94 3.47
N GLY A 11 -0.49 -26.03 3.60
CA GLY A 11 -1.18 -25.88 4.88
C GLY A 11 -1.24 -24.45 5.43
N ARG A 12 -0.83 -23.46 4.63
CA ARG A 12 -1.00 -22.04 4.89
C ARG A 12 -2.10 -21.47 4.00
N GLU A 13 -2.90 -20.60 4.56
CA GLU A 13 -3.97 -19.90 3.85
C GLU A 13 -3.88 -18.42 4.09
N ILE A 14 -4.13 -17.64 3.06
CA ILE A 14 -4.26 -16.19 3.15
C ILE A 14 -5.49 -15.76 2.36
N ILE A 15 -6.34 -14.96 2.98
CA ILE A 15 -7.45 -14.28 2.32
C ILE A 15 -7.32 -12.78 2.58
N GLY A 16 -7.46 -11.97 1.55
CA GLY A 16 -7.33 -10.53 1.69
C GLY A 16 -7.91 -9.73 0.55
N PHE A 17 -7.94 -8.43 0.78
CA PHE A 17 -8.29 -7.44 -0.23
C PHE A 17 -7.36 -6.23 -0.10
N SER A 18 -6.48 -6.07 -1.06
CA SER A 18 -5.53 -4.96 -1.02
C SER A 18 -6.18 -3.64 -1.40
N PRO A 19 -5.95 -2.57 -0.63
CA PRO A 19 -6.31 -1.22 -1.04
C PRO A 19 -5.32 -0.60 -2.02
N GLU A 20 -4.10 -1.15 -2.11
CA GLU A 20 -2.94 -0.48 -2.72
C GLU A 20 -2.31 -1.31 -3.84
N THR A 21 -2.05 -0.64 -4.96
CA THR A 21 -1.27 -1.17 -6.07
C THR A 21 0.20 -0.80 -5.88
N VAL A 22 1.08 -1.80 -5.81
CA VAL A 22 2.53 -1.59 -5.79
C VAL A 22 3.00 -1.20 -7.19
N VAL A 23 2.71 -2.06 -8.17
CA VAL A 23 3.00 -1.83 -9.57
C VAL A 23 1.94 -2.49 -10.44
N GLU A 24 1.58 -1.82 -11.52
CA GLU A 24 0.76 -2.36 -12.61
C GLU A 24 1.50 -2.06 -13.92
N VAL A 25 1.66 -3.07 -14.77
CA VAL A 25 2.18 -2.90 -16.13
C VAL A 25 1.10 -3.31 -17.10
N ASP A 26 0.70 -2.41 -17.99
CA ASP A 26 -0.31 -2.68 -18.99
C ASP A 26 0.30 -3.24 -20.28
N ARG A 27 -0.56 -3.62 -21.22
CA ARG A 27 -0.18 -4.20 -22.51
C ARG A 27 0.63 -3.24 -23.39
N GLU A 28 0.44 -1.94 -23.22
CA GLU A 28 1.15 -0.87 -23.89
C GLU A 28 2.49 -0.53 -23.23
N LYS A 29 2.92 -1.33 -22.21
CA LYS A 29 4.14 -1.10 -21.42
C LYS A 29 4.11 0.20 -20.60
N ASN A 30 2.94 0.69 -20.22
CA ASN A 30 2.86 1.71 -19.20
C ASN A 30 2.96 1.07 -17.82
N VAL A 31 3.78 1.67 -16.98
CA VAL A 31 3.96 1.29 -15.57
C VAL A 31 3.20 2.25 -14.69
N TYR A 32 2.39 1.74 -13.79
CA TYR A 32 1.64 2.55 -12.83
C TYR A 32 1.98 2.14 -11.41
N THR A 33 1.95 3.11 -10.50
CA THR A 33 1.96 2.87 -9.05
C THR A 33 0.93 3.76 -8.37
N PHE A 34 0.43 3.31 -7.21
CA PHE A 34 -0.68 3.96 -6.55
C PHE A 34 -0.45 4.03 -5.03
N PRO A 35 0.47 4.89 -4.58
CA PRO A 35 0.78 5.05 -3.17
C PRO A 35 -0.42 5.61 -2.40
N LEU A 36 -0.69 5.01 -1.24
CA LEU A 36 -1.69 5.44 -0.27
C LEU A 36 -1.00 5.78 1.04
N ALA A 37 -1.05 7.04 1.46
CA ALA A 37 -0.53 7.46 2.76
C ALA A 37 -1.44 8.56 3.33
N GLY A 38 -1.52 8.62 4.66
CA GLY A 38 -2.50 9.47 5.34
C GLY A 38 -3.87 8.80 5.46
N THR A 39 -4.40 8.74 6.68
CA THR A 39 -5.61 7.96 6.97
C THR A 39 -6.53 8.67 7.93
N ARG A 40 -7.84 8.58 7.68
CA ARG A 40 -8.92 8.92 8.62
C ARG A 40 -10.04 7.89 8.52
N ALA A 41 -10.79 7.73 9.60
CA ALA A 41 -11.95 6.84 9.64
C ALA A 41 -13.02 7.26 8.61
N LEU A 42 -13.70 6.27 8.05
CA LEU A 42 -14.86 6.46 7.18
C LEU A 42 -16.14 6.24 8.00
N CYS A 43 -16.67 7.33 8.56
CA CYS A 43 -17.85 7.28 9.38
C CYS A 43 -19.14 7.13 8.56
N LYS A 44 -20.16 6.46 9.15
CA LYS A 44 -21.51 6.36 8.56
C LYS A 44 -22.23 7.72 8.55
N ASN A 45 -21.97 8.56 9.57
CA ASN A 45 -22.51 9.92 9.62
C ASN A 45 -21.87 10.78 8.54
N LEU A 46 -22.68 11.37 7.67
CA LEU A 46 -22.23 12.11 6.50
C LEU A 46 -21.47 13.40 6.87
N GLU A 47 -21.91 14.12 7.89
CA GLU A 47 -21.26 15.37 8.31
C GLU A 47 -19.89 15.10 8.95
N GLU A 48 -19.81 14.07 9.79
CA GLU A 48 -18.55 13.63 10.38
C GLU A 48 -17.56 13.12 9.30
N ARG A 49 -18.07 12.38 8.31
CA ARG A 49 -17.27 11.93 7.16
C ARG A 49 -16.69 13.09 6.37
N LYS A 50 -17.50 14.14 6.10
CA LYS A 50 -17.03 15.37 5.44
C LYS A 50 -15.98 16.10 6.29
N ARG A 51 -16.20 16.18 7.61
CA ARG A 51 -15.26 16.79 8.55
C ARG A 51 -13.90 16.08 8.50
N LEU A 52 -13.89 14.76 8.66
CA LEU A 52 -12.68 13.94 8.62
C LEU A 52 -11.98 14.00 7.25
N LYS A 53 -12.74 14.06 6.15
CA LYS A 53 -12.16 14.27 4.82
C LYS A 53 -11.46 15.63 4.71
N LYS A 54 -12.09 16.70 5.22
CA LYS A 54 -11.47 18.02 5.23
C LYS A 54 -10.22 18.06 6.10
N GLU A 55 -10.28 17.44 7.29
CA GLU A 55 -9.14 17.29 8.19
C GLU A 55 -7.97 16.59 7.48
N LEU A 56 -8.21 15.44 6.82
CA LEU A 56 -7.20 14.71 6.07
C LEU A 56 -6.53 15.57 4.99
N LEU A 57 -7.29 16.42 4.30
CA LEU A 57 -6.79 17.33 3.25
C LEU A 57 -6.06 18.56 3.78
N THR A 58 -6.10 18.82 5.08
CA THR A 58 -5.47 20.01 5.70
C THR A 58 -4.46 19.66 6.79
N ASP A 59 -4.33 18.39 7.15
CA ASP A 59 -3.36 17.92 8.13
C ASP A 59 -1.95 17.93 7.52
N THR A 60 -1.09 18.78 8.06
CA THR A 60 0.27 18.97 7.54
C THR A 60 1.14 17.73 7.65
N LYS A 61 0.94 16.90 8.69
CA LYS A 61 1.64 15.61 8.86
C LYS A 61 1.26 14.65 7.76
N GLU A 62 -0.03 14.43 7.54
CA GLU A 62 -0.55 13.50 6.54
C GLU A 62 -0.18 13.92 5.11
N ILE A 63 -0.26 15.23 4.82
CA ILE A 63 0.17 15.79 3.53
C ILE A 63 1.67 15.59 3.31
N ALA A 64 2.50 15.86 4.31
CA ALA A 64 3.95 15.70 4.20
C ALA A 64 4.34 14.23 3.99
N GLU A 65 3.75 13.29 4.75
CA GLU A 65 3.96 11.85 4.61
C GLU A 65 3.59 11.36 3.20
N HIS A 66 2.43 11.80 2.69
CA HIS A 66 1.99 11.44 1.35
C HIS A 66 2.89 12.04 0.26
N ALA A 67 3.26 13.31 0.36
CA ALA A 67 4.12 13.98 -0.61
C ALA A 67 5.50 13.32 -0.73
N ILE A 68 6.10 12.90 0.41
CA ILE A 68 7.37 12.20 0.42
C ILE A 68 7.24 10.81 -0.22
N SER A 69 6.13 10.09 0.05
CA SER A 69 5.85 8.79 -0.59
C SER A 69 5.68 8.91 -2.11
N VAL A 70 4.99 9.96 -2.57
CA VAL A 70 4.81 10.24 -4.01
C VAL A 70 6.16 10.60 -4.67
N LYS A 71 6.98 11.41 -4.01
CA LYS A 71 8.32 11.77 -4.50
C LYS A 71 9.17 10.52 -4.72
N LEU A 72 9.24 9.63 -3.72
CA LEU A 72 10.02 8.40 -3.86
C LEU A 72 9.46 7.47 -4.94
N ALA A 73 8.14 7.31 -5.02
CA ALA A 73 7.51 6.53 -6.08
C ALA A 73 7.80 7.08 -7.49
N PHE A 74 7.92 8.41 -7.62
CA PHE A 74 8.34 9.07 -8.85
C PHE A 74 9.79 8.71 -9.21
N GLU A 75 10.72 8.87 -8.25
CA GLU A 75 12.14 8.52 -8.42
C GLU A 75 12.33 7.02 -8.76
N GLU A 76 11.54 6.14 -8.14
CA GLU A 76 11.57 4.69 -8.42
C GLU A 76 11.06 4.37 -9.83
N LEU A 77 10.03 5.06 -10.31
CA LEU A 77 9.57 4.93 -11.70
C LEU A 77 10.62 5.40 -12.70
N GLU A 78 11.35 6.48 -12.43
CA GLU A 78 12.43 6.97 -13.31
C GLU A 78 13.53 5.91 -13.53
N ASN A 79 13.75 5.00 -12.56
CA ASN A 79 14.74 3.94 -12.70
C ASN A 79 14.38 2.93 -13.80
N CYS A 80 13.10 2.63 -13.99
CA CYS A 80 12.63 1.63 -14.96
C CYS A 80 11.89 2.22 -16.17
N CYS A 81 11.49 3.48 -16.13
CA CYS A 81 10.74 4.14 -17.21
C CYS A 81 11.63 5.01 -18.10
N GLU A 82 11.15 5.25 -19.33
CA GLU A 82 11.78 6.15 -20.28
C GLU A 82 11.90 7.55 -19.68
N LYS A 83 13.00 8.23 -20.05
CA LYS A 83 13.25 9.59 -19.61
C LYS A 83 12.08 10.50 -20.00
N ASP A 84 11.70 11.36 -19.07
CA ASP A 84 10.60 12.35 -19.22
C ASP A 84 9.21 11.73 -19.44
N SER A 85 9.04 10.42 -19.27
CA SER A 85 7.74 9.75 -19.40
C SER A 85 6.98 9.65 -18.08
N VAL A 86 7.65 9.89 -16.95
CA VAL A 86 7.04 9.76 -15.63
C VAL A 86 6.18 10.98 -15.32
N GLU A 87 4.93 10.73 -14.99
CA GLU A 87 3.94 11.77 -14.67
C GLU A 87 3.07 11.40 -13.48
N ILE A 88 2.61 12.40 -12.74
CA ILE A 88 1.61 12.26 -11.68
C ILE A 88 0.24 12.51 -12.31
N ILE A 89 -0.53 11.44 -12.55
CA ILE A 89 -1.85 11.52 -13.20
C ILE A 89 -2.92 12.03 -12.23
N LYS A 90 -2.77 11.65 -10.94
CA LYS A 90 -3.63 12.12 -9.84
C LYS A 90 -2.76 12.39 -8.61
N PHE A 91 -3.04 13.49 -7.92
CA PHE A 91 -2.28 13.90 -6.75
C PHE A 91 -3.19 14.24 -5.57
N MET A 92 -2.96 13.55 -4.45
CA MET A 92 -3.68 13.77 -3.18
C MET A 92 -5.20 13.70 -3.26
N ASP A 93 -5.74 12.83 -4.09
CA ASP A 93 -7.17 12.53 -4.07
C ASP A 93 -7.55 11.78 -2.78
N VAL A 94 -8.73 12.06 -2.24
CA VAL A 94 -9.25 11.25 -1.12
C VAL A 94 -10.05 10.08 -1.66
N ILE A 95 -9.59 8.88 -1.37
CA ILE A 95 -10.29 7.64 -1.74
C ILE A 95 -10.79 6.89 -0.50
N GLU A 96 -11.89 6.18 -0.65
CA GLU A 96 -12.54 5.41 0.41
C GLU A 96 -12.23 3.92 0.24
N ARG A 97 -11.82 3.28 1.32
CA ARG A 97 -11.48 1.85 1.34
C ARG A 97 -11.95 1.19 2.64
N GLY A 98 -13.04 0.41 2.55
CA GLY A 98 -13.62 -0.25 3.72
C GLY A 98 -14.09 0.73 4.77
N THR A 99 -13.43 0.75 5.92
CA THR A 99 -13.75 1.60 7.09
C THR A 99 -12.92 2.88 7.19
N VAL A 100 -12.06 3.14 6.20
CA VAL A 100 -11.14 4.28 6.19
C VAL A 100 -11.15 5.04 4.87
N GLN A 101 -10.67 6.28 4.91
CA GLN A 101 -10.36 7.10 3.75
C GLN A 101 -8.88 7.47 3.79
N HIS A 102 -8.25 7.51 2.61
CA HIS A 102 -6.81 7.75 2.43
C HIS A 102 -6.55 8.88 1.45
N LEU A 103 -5.42 9.58 1.62
CA LEU A 103 -4.82 10.30 0.51
C LEU A 103 -4.24 9.29 -0.47
N ALA A 104 -4.46 9.54 -1.75
CA ALA A 104 -4.06 8.68 -2.85
C ALA A 104 -3.48 9.49 -3.99
N SER A 105 -2.39 9.00 -4.57
CA SER A 105 -1.86 9.54 -5.83
C SER A 105 -1.68 8.41 -6.84
N ARG A 106 -1.77 8.73 -8.11
CA ARG A 106 -1.50 7.79 -9.19
C ARG A 106 -0.41 8.35 -10.08
N LEU A 107 0.65 7.57 -10.26
CA LEU A 107 1.77 7.89 -11.12
C LEU A 107 1.80 6.91 -12.28
N LYS A 108 2.37 7.36 -13.40
CA LYS A 108 2.54 6.59 -14.62
C LYS A 108 3.90 6.88 -15.24
N GLY A 109 4.51 5.89 -15.88
CA GLY A 109 5.66 6.05 -16.75
C GLY A 109 5.62 5.02 -17.87
N ARG A 110 6.41 5.18 -18.92
CA ARG A 110 6.57 4.18 -19.98
C ARG A 110 7.81 3.34 -19.71
N LEU A 111 7.67 2.03 -19.61
CA LEU A 111 8.76 1.09 -19.39
C LEU A 111 9.81 1.22 -20.50
N LYS A 112 11.09 1.23 -20.14
CA LYS A 112 12.21 1.23 -21.09
C LYS A 112 12.17 0.00 -22.00
N GLU A 113 12.53 0.14 -23.26
CA GLU A 113 12.44 -0.94 -24.25
C GLU A 113 13.25 -2.20 -23.88
N ASN A 114 14.39 -2.02 -23.20
CA ASN A 114 15.25 -3.11 -22.76
C ASN A 114 14.86 -3.73 -21.42
N LEU A 115 13.78 -3.28 -20.79
CA LEU A 115 13.26 -3.75 -19.52
C LEU A 115 11.92 -4.48 -19.69
N ASN A 116 11.58 -5.29 -18.70
CA ASN A 116 10.36 -6.06 -18.65
C ASN A 116 9.57 -5.78 -17.35
N GLU A 117 8.42 -6.40 -17.18
CA GLU A 117 7.53 -6.23 -16.04
C GLU A 117 8.16 -6.58 -14.69
N TRP A 118 9.13 -7.49 -14.67
CA TRP A 118 9.87 -7.85 -13.44
C TRP A 118 10.87 -6.77 -13.05
N ASP A 119 11.45 -6.07 -14.02
CA ASP A 119 12.32 -4.91 -13.75
C ASP A 119 11.50 -3.77 -13.13
N ALA A 120 10.28 -3.56 -13.62
CA ALA A 120 9.34 -2.61 -13.02
C ALA A 120 8.98 -3.00 -11.58
N LEU A 121 8.70 -4.28 -11.31
CA LEU A 121 8.47 -4.77 -9.96
C LEU A 121 9.69 -4.54 -9.08
N THR A 122 10.87 -4.90 -9.53
CA THR A 122 12.13 -4.75 -8.76
C THR A 122 12.42 -3.29 -8.41
N SER A 123 12.06 -2.35 -9.28
CA SER A 123 12.23 -0.91 -9.05
C SER A 123 11.32 -0.37 -7.95
N LEU A 124 10.06 -0.83 -7.89
CA LEU A 124 9.02 -0.29 -7.01
C LEU A 124 8.82 -1.10 -5.71
N PHE A 125 9.33 -2.35 -5.66
CA PHE A 125 9.20 -3.21 -4.49
C PHE A 125 10.49 -3.24 -3.65
N PRO A 126 10.38 -3.34 -2.32
CA PRO A 126 9.15 -3.33 -1.51
C PRO A 126 8.47 -1.96 -1.47
N ALA A 127 7.14 -1.95 -1.28
CA ALA A 127 6.35 -0.72 -1.28
C ALA A 127 6.78 0.24 -0.16
N VAL A 128 7.00 1.50 -0.50
CA VAL A 128 7.44 2.54 0.44
C VAL A 128 6.48 2.74 1.60
N THR A 129 5.19 2.63 1.36
CA THR A 129 4.12 2.76 2.35
C THR A 129 4.14 1.66 3.41
N ALA A 130 4.82 0.53 3.12
CA ALA A 130 5.00 -0.58 4.04
C ALA A 130 6.40 -0.62 4.68
N THR A 131 7.38 0.07 4.11
CA THR A 131 8.77 0.07 4.60
C THR A 131 9.16 1.37 5.28
N GLY A 132 8.85 2.50 4.71
CA GLY A 132 9.26 3.82 5.18
C GLY A 132 10.33 4.48 4.31
N ILE A 133 10.73 5.69 4.71
CA ILE A 133 11.67 6.55 3.96
C ILE A 133 12.71 7.11 4.93
N PRO A 134 14.01 7.02 4.61
CA PRO A 134 14.63 6.35 3.46
C PRO A 134 14.41 4.83 3.50
N LYS A 135 14.18 4.20 2.34
CA LYS A 135 13.73 2.79 2.26
C LYS A 135 14.73 1.81 2.90
N LYS A 136 16.03 1.94 2.61
CA LYS A 136 17.07 1.05 3.12
C LYS A 136 17.16 1.08 4.65
N GLU A 137 17.30 2.28 5.21
CA GLU A 137 17.44 2.49 6.65
C GLU A 137 16.16 2.08 7.40
N SER A 138 15.02 2.29 6.79
CA SER A 138 13.72 1.85 7.35
C SER A 138 13.60 0.32 7.39
N ILE A 139 14.02 -0.39 6.36
CA ILE A 139 14.07 -1.85 6.34
C ILE A 139 15.01 -2.39 7.41
N GLU A 140 16.21 -1.79 7.56
CA GLU A 140 17.15 -2.15 8.62
C GLU A 140 16.56 -1.89 10.02
N ALA A 141 15.82 -0.79 10.19
CA ALA A 141 15.13 -0.49 11.45
C ALA A 141 14.04 -1.53 11.75
N ILE A 142 13.21 -1.89 10.77
CA ILE A 142 12.18 -2.94 10.90
C ILE A 142 12.80 -4.25 11.35
N SER A 143 13.89 -4.70 10.71
CA SER A 143 14.60 -5.93 11.07
C SER A 143 15.16 -5.94 12.51
N ARG A 144 15.45 -4.76 13.07
CA ARG A 144 15.95 -4.65 14.45
C ARG A 144 14.84 -4.53 15.48
N MET A 145 13.70 -3.96 15.10
CA MET A 145 12.63 -3.58 16.03
C MET A 145 11.49 -4.61 16.08
N GLU A 146 11.25 -5.32 15.01
CA GLU A 146 10.21 -6.36 14.97
C GLU A 146 10.82 -7.70 15.42
N GLU A 147 10.17 -8.35 16.40
CA GLU A 147 10.63 -9.63 16.96
C GLU A 147 10.43 -10.80 16.01
N ASN A 148 9.43 -10.70 15.13
CA ASN A 148 9.05 -11.75 14.18
C ASN A 148 9.10 -11.25 12.74
N ASP A 149 9.44 -12.15 11.83
CA ASP A 149 9.40 -11.88 10.41
C ASP A 149 7.99 -11.46 9.96
N ARG A 150 7.92 -10.56 9.00
CA ARG A 150 6.64 -10.13 8.41
C ARG A 150 6.00 -11.19 7.54
N GLU A 151 6.77 -12.17 7.10
CA GLU A 151 6.36 -13.23 6.17
C GLU A 151 5.66 -12.64 4.92
N LEU A 152 4.40 -13.01 4.68
CA LEU A 152 3.61 -12.49 3.57
C LEU A 152 3.06 -11.07 3.81
N TYR A 153 2.96 -10.62 5.06
CA TYR A 153 2.51 -9.26 5.37
C TYR A 153 3.51 -8.23 4.82
N SER A 154 3.02 -7.20 4.17
CA SER A 154 3.80 -6.20 3.43
C SER A 154 4.52 -6.74 2.19
N GLY A 155 4.28 -7.99 1.81
CA GLY A 155 4.71 -8.59 0.56
C GLY A 155 3.83 -8.18 -0.62
N GLY A 156 3.99 -8.87 -1.74
CA GLY A 156 3.20 -8.65 -2.95
C GLY A 156 2.43 -9.89 -3.38
N VAL A 157 1.17 -9.71 -3.72
CA VAL A 157 0.40 -10.72 -4.47
C VAL A 157 0.25 -10.23 -5.90
N PHE A 158 0.56 -11.06 -6.87
CA PHE A 158 0.58 -10.62 -8.26
C PHE A 158 -0.21 -11.53 -9.20
N LYS A 159 -0.64 -10.93 -10.30
CA LYS A 159 -1.17 -11.61 -11.48
C LYS A 159 -0.35 -11.19 -12.68
N LEU A 160 0.19 -12.15 -13.39
CA LEU A 160 0.90 -11.97 -14.65
C LEU A 160 0.20 -12.78 -15.74
N ASN A 161 0.04 -12.23 -16.92
CA ASN A 161 -0.46 -12.94 -18.09
C ASN A 161 0.59 -13.08 -19.20
N ASN A 162 0.25 -13.83 -20.24
CA ASN A 162 1.16 -14.13 -21.34
C ASN A 162 1.47 -12.91 -22.26
N PHE A 163 0.85 -11.77 -21.99
CA PHE A 163 1.10 -10.53 -22.74
C PHE A 163 2.01 -9.57 -22.00
N GLY A 164 2.56 -10.00 -20.82
CA GLY A 164 3.40 -9.16 -19.97
C GLY A 164 2.61 -8.11 -19.17
N GLU A 165 1.28 -8.29 -19.03
CA GLU A 165 0.50 -7.46 -18.13
C GLU A 165 0.66 -7.98 -16.70
N LEU A 166 1.21 -7.14 -15.84
CA LEU A 166 1.47 -7.42 -14.43
C LEU A 166 0.59 -6.53 -13.55
N ASP A 167 -0.04 -7.10 -12.54
CA ASP A 167 -0.76 -6.36 -11.48
C ASP A 167 -0.29 -6.90 -10.12
N VAL A 168 0.36 -6.05 -9.32
CA VAL A 168 0.89 -6.39 -8.01
C VAL A 168 0.19 -5.59 -6.93
N ALA A 169 -0.49 -6.29 -6.06
CA ALA A 169 -1.17 -5.73 -4.89
C ALA A 169 -0.32 -5.92 -3.63
N LEU A 170 -0.22 -4.88 -2.81
CA LEU A 170 0.43 -4.96 -1.51
C LEU A 170 -0.36 -5.89 -0.57
N VAL A 171 0.29 -6.84 0.10
CA VAL A 171 -0.37 -7.74 1.05
C VAL A 171 -0.67 -7.01 2.35
N LEU A 172 -1.84 -6.40 2.37
CA LEU A 172 -2.46 -5.73 3.52
C LEU A 172 -3.91 -6.20 3.66
N ARG A 173 -4.56 -5.87 4.77
CA ARG A 173 -5.97 -6.18 5.02
C ARG A 173 -6.30 -7.66 4.77
N SER A 174 -5.47 -8.53 5.34
CA SER A 174 -5.51 -9.98 5.12
C SER A 174 -5.62 -10.72 6.42
N ALA A 175 -6.34 -11.84 6.39
CA ALA A 175 -6.31 -12.87 7.41
C ALA A 175 -5.38 -13.99 6.96
N PHE A 176 -4.55 -14.44 7.87
CA PHE A 176 -3.59 -15.52 7.69
C PHE A 176 -4.01 -16.70 8.56
N GLN A 177 -3.79 -17.90 8.07
CA GLN A 177 -4.09 -19.12 8.79
C GLN A 177 -3.07 -20.20 8.46
N ASN A 178 -2.71 -20.98 9.46
CA ASN A 178 -2.01 -22.25 9.31
C ASN A 178 -2.76 -23.34 10.08
N ASN A 179 -2.20 -24.54 10.18
CA ASN A 179 -2.83 -25.68 10.86
C ASN A 179 -2.98 -25.50 12.39
N LYS A 180 -2.42 -24.45 12.97
CA LYS A 180 -2.40 -24.23 14.43
C LYS A 180 -3.18 -22.99 14.84
N GLU A 181 -3.10 -21.92 14.07
CA GLU A 181 -3.61 -20.60 14.45
C GLU A 181 -4.06 -19.80 13.24
N SER A 182 -4.88 -18.78 13.51
CA SER A 182 -5.27 -17.74 12.55
C SER A 182 -4.91 -16.39 13.15
N TRP A 183 -4.39 -15.47 12.33
CA TRP A 183 -3.98 -14.14 12.79
C TRP A 183 -4.26 -13.04 11.78
N LEU A 184 -4.31 -11.81 12.28
CA LEU A 184 -4.32 -10.59 11.51
C LEU A 184 -3.06 -9.80 11.81
N ARG A 185 -2.51 -9.10 10.81
CA ARG A 185 -1.37 -8.19 11.01
C ARG A 185 -1.68 -6.83 10.40
N VAL A 186 -1.38 -5.78 11.15
CA VAL A 186 -1.57 -4.39 10.76
C VAL A 186 -0.39 -3.55 11.25
N GLY A 187 -0.20 -2.36 10.67
CA GLY A 187 0.81 -1.41 11.08
C GLY A 187 0.43 0.01 10.70
N ALA A 188 1.11 0.97 11.30
CA ALA A 188 1.05 2.38 10.98
C ALA A 188 2.44 2.89 10.57
N GLY A 189 2.48 3.92 9.74
CA GLY A 189 3.70 4.64 9.41
C GLY A 189 4.10 5.54 10.58
N ILE A 190 5.35 5.44 11.04
CA ILE A 190 5.86 6.25 12.14
C ILE A 190 6.80 7.31 11.61
N VAL A 191 6.52 8.55 11.91
CA VAL A 191 7.33 9.72 11.57
C VAL A 191 7.62 10.55 12.84
N SER A 192 8.52 11.50 12.76
CA SER A 192 8.92 12.33 13.92
C SER A 192 7.75 13.09 14.59
N MET A 193 6.70 13.37 13.84
CA MET A 193 5.48 14.04 14.32
C MET A 193 4.39 13.07 14.77
N SER A 194 4.61 11.75 14.72
CA SER A 194 3.64 10.75 15.14
C SER A 194 3.34 10.84 16.62
N ASN A 195 2.05 10.72 16.96
CA ASN A 195 1.59 10.57 18.32
C ASN A 195 1.26 9.09 18.58
N PRO A 196 1.87 8.42 19.58
CA PRO A 196 1.72 6.98 19.80
C PRO A 196 0.27 6.52 19.96
N GLU A 197 -0.55 7.28 20.70
CA GLU A 197 -1.97 6.96 20.93
C GLU A 197 -2.76 7.02 19.62
N ARG A 198 -2.48 8.03 18.78
CA ARG A 198 -3.14 8.16 17.48
C ARG A 198 -2.72 7.05 16.51
N GLU A 199 -1.44 6.69 16.46
CA GLU A 199 -0.96 5.60 15.60
C GLU A 199 -1.54 4.25 16.04
N LEU A 200 -1.66 4.01 17.34
CA LEU A 200 -2.33 2.83 17.87
C LEU A 200 -3.82 2.80 17.48
N GLU A 201 -4.52 3.93 17.55
CA GLU A 201 -5.93 4.01 17.13
C GLU A 201 -6.07 3.74 15.63
N GLU A 202 -5.17 4.25 14.79
CA GLU A 202 -5.14 3.97 13.36
C GLU A 202 -4.99 2.47 13.08
N THR A 203 -4.13 1.76 13.84
CA THR A 203 -4.01 0.29 13.68
C THR A 203 -5.32 -0.42 14.01
N LYS A 204 -6.08 0.02 15.03
CA LYS A 204 -7.39 -0.52 15.37
C LYS A 204 -8.44 -0.23 14.28
N GLU A 205 -8.44 0.97 13.71
CA GLU A 205 -9.29 1.33 12.57
C GLU A 205 -9.01 0.43 11.36
N LYS A 206 -7.73 0.17 11.07
CA LYS A 206 -7.29 -0.71 9.98
C LYS A 206 -7.69 -2.17 10.21
N ILE A 207 -7.50 -2.72 11.40
CA ILE A 207 -7.84 -4.12 11.69
C ILE A 207 -9.35 -4.36 11.63
N SER A 208 -10.15 -3.39 12.05
CA SER A 208 -11.61 -3.47 12.01
C SER A 208 -12.16 -3.68 10.60
N SER A 209 -11.42 -3.24 9.57
CA SER A 209 -11.81 -3.44 8.16
C SER A 209 -11.82 -4.92 7.73
N VAL A 210 -11.05 -5.76 8.41
CA VAL A 210 -10.95 -7.21 8.16
C VAL A 210 -11.74 -7.97 9.21
N LEU A 211 -11.55 -7.66 10.50
CA LEU A 211 -12.15 -8.37 11.61
C LEU A 211 -13.67 -8.43 11.52
N ASN A 212 -14.31 -7.35 11.12
CA ASN A 212 -15.77 -7.27 10.95
C ASN A 212 -16.33 -8.15 9.82
N GLN A 213 -15.47 -8.75 9.00
CA GLN A 213 -15.85 -9.68 7.93
C GLN A 213 -15.65 -11.15 8.31
N ILE A 214 -15.03 -11.42 9.46
CA ILE A 214 -14.78 -12.79 9.94
C ILE A 214 -16.03 -13.24 10.71
N ILE A 215 -16.59 -14.36 10.28
CA ILE A 215 -17.72 -15.01 10.94
C ILE A 215 -17.16 -16.21 11.73
N TYR A 216 -17.46 -16.27 13.01
CA TYR A 216 -17.05 -17.35 13.93
C TYR A 216 -18.12 -18.42 13.99
#